data_0697a06fddec57d6c045abbdd1543954
#
_entry.id   0697a06fddec57d6c045abbdd1543954
#
_cell.length_a   1.000
_cell.length_b   1.000
_cell.length_c   1.000
_cell.angle_alpha   90.00
_cell.angle_beta   90.00
_cell.angle_gamma   90.00
#
_symmetry.space_group_name_H-M   'P 1'
#
loop_
_entity.id
_entity.type
_entity.pdbx_description
1 polymer ?
#
loop_
_entity_poly.entity_id
_entity_poly.type
_entity_poly.pdbx_seq_one_letter_code
_entity_poly.pdbx_strand_id
1 'polypeptide(L)'
;METKETQENPGYLAPGHGPTGNLVYKKDAARYLGISSKTLERYVHQGLIKPFKNEVNGRVYYDQLDLLALLGSRLPQTREVVLYCRAAGIPDQGKAGVSSQARLRDQVDRCTEYCTRAGIRVDRIIQEIGKGHTIQGRSGIDQLLDLVFRKRVSMIVVECPDRLARWGMGEILERFLTWHGVELHVINPGWSRAEFREEVKEDLAGILYEAKRLLGEA
;
A
#
# COMPACT_ATOMS: atom_id res chain seq x y z
N MET A 1 41.75 6.12 -25.02
CA MET A 1 40.67 5.12 -24.75
C MET A 1 40.05 5.51 -23.42
N GLU A 2 39.12 6.47 -23.46
CA GLU A 2 38.49 7.02 -22.26
C GLU A 2 37.18 6.27 -22.01
N THR A 3 37.11 5.56 -20.91
CA THR A 3 35.91 4.94 -20.40
C THR A 3 34.99 6.01 -19.78
N LYS A 4 33.85 6.30 -20.43
CA LYS A 4 32.80 7.11 -19.88
C LYS A 4 32.12 6.34 -18.73
N GLU A 5 32.38 6.78 -17.51
CA GLU A 5 31.59 6.41 -16.35
C GLU A 5 30.14 6.92 -16.52
N THR A 6 29.22 5.98 -16.59
CA THR A 6 27.79 6.24 -16.58
C THR A 6 27.40 6.59 -15.14
N GLN A 7 27.14 7.87 -14.86
CA GLN A 7 26.53 8.30 -13.60
C GLN A 7 25.14 7.68 -13.48
N GLU A 8 24.99 6.74 -12.55
CA GLU A 8 23.69 6.22 -12.14
C GLU A 8 22.88 7.32 -11.45
N ASN A 9 21.74 7.64 -12.03
CA ASN A 9 20.80 8.64 -11.53
C ASN A 9 19.93 7.97 -10.43
N PRO A 10 19.99 8.42 -9.15
CA PRO A 10 19.27 7.78 -8.05
C PRO A 10 17.77 8.15 -8.09
N GLY A 11 16.98 7.43 -8.83
CA GLY A 11 15.53 7.63 -8.96
C GLY A 11 14.90 6.78 -10.06
N TYR A 12 15.68 5.98 -10.71
CA TYR A 12 15.23 5.12 -11.81
C TYR A 12 14.80 3.75 -11.28
N LEU A 13 13.54 3.39 -11.48
CA LEU A 13 13.10 2.01 -11.36
C LEU A 13 13.85 1.18 -12.41
N ALA A 14 14.54 0.14 -11.97
CA ALA A 14 15.34 -0.73 -12.81
C ALA A 14 14.56 -1.22 -14.05
N PRO A 15 15.21 -1.29 -15.24
CA PRO A 15 14.56 -1.77 -16.46
C PRO A 15 14.36 -3.29 -16.36
N GLY A 16 13.12 -3.74 -16.15
CA GLY A 16 12.83 -5.17 -16.04
C GLY A 16 11.36 -5.55 -16.06
N HIS A 17 10.45 -4.60 -15.95
CA HIS A 17 9.04 -4.91 -16.00
C HIS A 17 8.50 -4.69 -17.43
N GLY A 18 7.93 -5.75 -18.02
CA GLY A 18 7.09 -5.62 -19.18
C GLY A 18 5.86 -4.73 -18.85
N PRO A 19 5.13 -4.23 -19.86
CA PRO A 19 3.99 -3.35 -19.63
C PRO A 19 2.97 -4.00 -18.70
N THR A 20 2.57 -3.31 -17.65
CA THR A 20 1.61 -3.79 -16.63
C THR A 20 0.16 -3.87 -17.14
N GLY A 21 -0.05 -3.63 -18.43
CA GLY A 21 -1.36 -3.77 -19.09
C GLY A 21 -2.13 -2.46 -19.32
N ASN A 22 -1.81 -1.39 -18.61
CA ASN A 22 -2.43 -0.08 -18.79
C ASN A 22 -1.57 0.85 -19.66
N LEU A 23 -1.52 0.55 -20.96
CA LEU A 23 -0.77 1.34 -21.93
C LEU A 23 -1.62 2.47 -22.50
N VAL A 24 -1.09 3.69 -22.50
CA VAL A 24 -1.73 4.88 -23.06
C VAL A 24 -0.93 5.46 -24.23
N TYR A 25 -1.63 6.08 -25.17
CA TYR A 25 -0.99 6.75 -26.31
C TYR A 25 -0.29 8.03 -25.88
N LYS A 26 0.69 8.48 -26.69
CA LYS A 26 1.46 9.70 -26.49
C LYS A 26 0.62 10.91 -26.14
N LYS A 27 -0.50 11.14 -26.86
CA LYS A 27 -1.39 12.28 -26.62
C LYS A 27 -2.07 12.20 -25.25
N ASP A 28 -2.50 11.01 -24.87
CA ASP A 28 -3.17 10.77 -23.59
C ASP A 28 -2.18 10.77 -22.43
N ALA A 29 -0.97 10.25 -22.64
CA ALA A 29 0.13 10.35 -21.68
C ALA A 29 0.51 11.82 -21.39
N ALA A 30 0.62 12.64 -22.42
CA ALA A 30 0.88 14.06 -22.28
C ALA A 30 -0.25 14.78 -21.52
N ARG A 31 -1.51 14.47 -21.86
CA ARG A 31 -2.70 14.98 -21.15
C ARG A 31 -2.71 14.54 -19.70
N TYR A 32 -2.40 13.29 -19.43
CA TYR A 32 -2.35 12.71 -18.09
C TYR A 32 -1.33 13.44 -17.19
N LEU A 33 -0.18 13.79 -17.75
CA LEU A 33 0.87 14.54 -17.06
C LEU A 33 0.63 16.07 -17.04
N GLY A 34 -0.41 16.59 -17.71
CA GLY A 34 -0.65 18.03 -17.84
C GLY A 34 0.45 18.77 -18.60
N ILE A 35 1.14 18.12 -19.57
CA ILE A 35 2.26 18.66 -20.33
C ILE A 35 2.02 18.59 -21.84
N SER A 36 2.84 19.31 -22.60
CA SER A 36 2.83 19.19 -24.06
C SER A 36 3.49 17.88 -24.54
N SER A 37 3.09 17.37 -25.70
CA SER A 37 3.74 16.21 -26.33
C SER A 37 5.24 16.42 -26.56
N LYS A 38 5.67 17.66 -26.81
CA LYS A 38 7.09 18.01 -26.95
C LYS A 38 7.84 17.90 -25.62
N THR A 39 7.19 18.24 -24.52
CA THR A 39 7.75 18.07 -23.18
C THR A 39 7.87 16.59 -22.83
N LEU A 40 6.87 15.75 -23.20
CA LEU A 40 6.91 14.32 -23.03
C LEU A 40 8.08 13.68 -23.79
N GLU A 41 8.33 14.11 -25.04
CA GLU A 41 9.50 13.67 -25.82
C GLU A 41 10.81 14.01 -25.12
N ARG A 42 10.92 15.23 -24.59
CA ARG A 42 12.10 15.61 -23.82
C ARG A 42 12.33 14.71 -22.61
N TYR A 43 11.27 14.27 -21.93
CA TYR A 43 11.38 13.35 -20.81
C TYR A 43 11.82 11.96 -21.22
N VAL A 44 11.37 11.49 -22.39
CA VAL A 44 11.88 10.26 -22.99
C VAL A 44 13.37 10.38 -23.29
N HIS A 45 13.81 11.49 -23.91
CA HIS A 45 15.24 11.73 -24.18
C HIS A 45 16.09 11.85 -22.92
N GLN A 46 15.53 12.36 -21.84
CA GLN A 46 16.16 12.44 -20.52
C GLN A 46 16.14 11.09 -19.75
N GLY A 47 15.54 10.07 -20.33
CA GLY A 47 15.40 8.76 -19.69
C GLY A 47 14.43 8.73 -18.52
N LEU A 48 13.62 9.76 -18.31
CA LEU A 48 12.65 9.87 -17.22
C LEU A 48 11.41 9.00 -17.43
N ILE A 49 11.12 8.66 -18.67
CA ILE A 49 10.00 7.78 -19.08
C ILE A 49 10.51 6.87 -20.19
N LYS A 50 10.17 5.58 -20.11
CA LYS A 50 10.49 4.60 -21.15
C LYS A 50 9.28 4.37 -22.04
N PRO A 51 9.36 4.67 -23.38
CA PRO A 51 8.30 4.37 -24.31
C PRO A 51 8.31 2.87 -24.68
N PHE A 52 7.14 2.29 -24.90
CA PHE A 52 6.96 0.96 -25.48
C PHE A 52 6.54 1.10 -26.94
N LYS A 53 7.35 0.60 -27.86
CA LYS A 53 7.00 0.55 -29.29
C LYS A 53 6.37 -0.79 -29.60
N ASN A 54 5.14 -0.76 -30.11
CA ASN A 54 4.51 -1.99 -30.62
C ASN A 54 5.14 -2.33 -31.97
N GLU A 55 5.72 -3.50 -32.07
CA GLU A 55 6.45 -3.97 -33.27
C GLU A 55 5.52 -4.21 -34.47
N VAL A 56 4.24 -4.54 -34.22
CA VAL A 56 3.27 -4.87 -35.28
C VAL A 56 2.75 -3.61 -35.96
N ASN A 57 2.44 -2.56 -35.22
CA ASN A 57 1.82 -1.33 -35.77
C ASN A 57 2.70 -0.09 -35.67
N GLY A 58 3.92 -0.21 -35.15
CA GLY A 58 4.88 0.87 -35.00
C GLY A 58 4.49 1.97 -33.99
N ARG A 59 3.34 1.83 -33.31
CA ARG A 59 2.83 2.86 -32.38
C ARG A 59 3.59 2.85 -31.06
N VAL A 60 3.72 4.02 -30.48
CA VAL A 60 4.40 4.23 -29.19
C VAL A 60 3.37 4.40 -28.10
N TYR A 61 3.57 3.66 -27.01
CA TYR A 61 2.76 3.65 -25.80
C TYR A 61 3.60 3.97 -24.58
N TYR A 62 2.93 4.36 -23.52
CA TYR A 62 3.53 4.68 -22.22
C TYR A 62 2.78 3.91 -21.12
N ASP A 63 3.50 3.34 -20.18
CA ASP A 63 2.88 2.68 -19.02
C ASP A 63 2.30 3.72 -18.08
N GLN A 64 1.05 3.51 -17.67
CA GLN A 64 0.34 4.44 -16.79
C GLN A 64 0.99 4.54 -15.41
N LEU A 65 1.62 3.45 -14.92
CA LEU A 65 2.35 3.47 -13.66
C LEU A 65 3.62 4.32 -13.74
N ASP A 66 4.35 4.26 -14.86
CA ASP A 66 5.52 5.12 -15.07
C ASP A 66 5.13 6.60 -15.12
N LEU A 67 3.99 6.92 -15.73
CA LEU A 67 3.45 8.28 -15.76
C LEU A 67 3.03 8.75 -14.36
N LEU A 68 2.39 7.89 -13.57
CA LEU A 68 2.04 8.16 -12.17
C LEU A 68 3.29 8.39 -11.31
N ALA A 69 4.31 7.56 -11.48
CA ALA A 69 5.59 7.71 -10.77
C ALA A 69 6.24 9.06 -11.08
N LEU A 70 6.20 9.50 -12.33
CA LEU A 70 6.72 10.81 -12.72
C LEU A 70 5.93 11.98 -12.15
N LEU A 71 4.60 11.88 -12.10
CA LEU A 71 3.74 12.86 -11.42
C LEU A 71 4.08 12.94 -9.94
N GLY A 72 4.26 11.79 -9.29
CA GLY A 72 4.65 11.69 -7.89
C GLY A 72 6.01 12.32 -7.59
N SER A 73 6.96 12.26 -8.52
CA SER A 73 8.30 12.85 -8.35
C SER A 73 8.35 14.38 -8.52
N ARG A 74 7.29 15.00 -9.06
CA ARG A 74 7.26 16.44 -9.41
C ARG A 74 6.54 17.32 -8.42
N LEU A 75 5.60 16.77 -7.69
CA LEU A 75 4.96 17.52 -6.62
C LEU A 75 5.84 17.38 -5.37
N PRO A 76 6.20 18.47 -4.68
CA PRO A 76 6.72 18.39 -3.34
C PRO A 76 5.59 17.81 -2.47
N GLN A 77 5.52 16.49 -2.42
CA GLN A 77 4.50 15.81 -1.64
C GLN A 77 4.98 15.83 -0.20
N THR A 78 4.31 16.61 0.64
CA THR A 78 4.35 16.38 2.07
C THR A 78 3.89 14.95 2.29
N ARG A 79 4.85 14.07 2.62
CA ARG A 79 4.52 12.68 2.91
C ARG A 79 3.75 12.64 4.21
N GLU A 80 2.62 11.96 4.19
CA GLU A 80 1.71 11.84 5.32
C GLU A 80 2.21 10.79 6.34
N VAL A 81 1.95 11.03 7.61
CA VAL A 81 2.00 10.01 8.66
C VAL A 81 0.60 9.42 8.78
N VAL A 82 0.48 8.13 8.50
CA VAL A 82 -0.81 7.43 8.48
C VAL A 82 -0.93 6.52 9.69
N LEU A 83 -1.93 6.75 10.53
CA LEU A 83 -2.35 5.81 11.56
C LEU A 83 -3.31 4.80 10.95
N TYR A 84 -2.95 3.52 11.00
CA TYR A 84 -3.78 2.44 10.48
C TYR A 84 -4.32 1.57 11.61
N CYS A 85 -5.64 1.44 11.67
CA CYS A 85 -6.36 0.67 12.68
C CYS A 85 -7.28 -0.36 12.03
N ARG A 86 -7.27 -1.59 12.57
CA ARG A 86 -8.12 -2.69 12.11
C ARG A 86 -8.70 -3.46 13.28
N ALA A 87 -9.99 -3.73 13.21
CA ALA A 87 -10.65 -4.72 14.05
C ALA A 87 -11.09 -5.93 13.21
N ALA A 88 -11.12 -7.13 13.81
CA ALA A 88 -11.68 -8.31 13.16
C ALA A 88 -13.20 -8.11 12.99
N GLY A 89 -13.72 -8.50 11.82
CA GLY A 89 -15.14 -8.55 11.55
C GLY A 89 -15.76 -9.79 12.20
N ILE A 90 -16.37 -9.64 13.36
CA ILE A 90 -17.14 -10.70 13.99
C ILE A 90 -18.56 -10.60 13.44
N PRO A 91 -19.16 -11.68 12.91
CA PRO A 91 -20.60 -11.73 12.70
C PRO A 91 -21.29 -11.48 14.04
N ASP A 92 -22.22 -10.56 14.06
CA ASP A 92 -23.00 -10.24 15.27
C ASP A 92 -23.89 -11.43 15.63
N GLN A 93 -23.36 -12.36 16.42
CA GLN A 93 -24.04 -13.58 16.83
C GLN A 93 -24.88 -13.37 18.11
N GLY A 94 -25.33 -12.14 18.38
CA GLY A 94 -26.23 -11.90 19.50
C GLY A 94 -25.69 -12.21 20.90
N LYS A 95 -24.42 -12.53 21.04
CA LYS A 95 -23.75 -12.67 22.34
C LYS A 95 -23.28 -11.31 22.83
N ALA A 96 -23.47 -11.02 24.09
CA ALA A 96 -23.11 -9.78 24.79
C ALA A 96 -21.59 -9.49 24.76
N GLY A 97 -21.02 -9.29 23.57
CA GLY A 97 -19.61 -8.93 23.33
C GLY A 97 -19.50 -7.50 22.80
N VAL A 98 -18.36 -6.88 23.04
CA VAL A 98 -18.04 -5.55 22.50
C VAL A 98 -18.03 -5.65 20.97
N SER A 99 -18.83 -4.82 20.30
CA SER A 99 -18.93 -4.82 18.84
C SER A 99 -17.57 -4.53 18.17
N SER A 100 -17.35 -5.05 16.95
CA SER A 100 -16.14 -4.75 16.17
C SER A 100 -15.92 -3.24 16.01
N GLN A 101 -17.03 -2.49 15.90
CA GLN A 101 -17.01 -1.04 15.80
C GLN A 101 -16.49 -0.38 17.10
N ALA A 102 -16.94 -0.85 18.26
CA ALA A 102 -16.47 -0.32 19.54
C ALA A 102 -14.99 -0.63 19.75
N ARG A 103 -14.58 -1.86 19.47
CA ARG A 103 -13.14 -2.26 19.53
C ARG A 103 -12.25 -1.42 18.61
N LEU A 104 -12.74 -1.11 17.40
CA LEU A 104 -12.04 -0.25 16.46
C LEU A 104 -11.91 1.19 16.99
N ARG A 105 -12.96 1.76 17.56
CA ARG A 105 -12.94 3.09 18.19
C ARG A 105 -11.93 3.14 19.33
N ASP A 106 -12.01 2.19 20.26
CA ASP A 106 -11.08 2.10 21.38
C ASP A 106 -9.61 1.98 20.92
N GLN A 107 -9.37 1.26 19.82
CA GLN A 107 -8.04 1.14 19.23
C GLN A 107 -7.56 2.50 18.68
N VAL A 108 -8.41 3.21 17.94
CA VAL A 108 -8.09 4.52 17.38
C VAL A 108 -7.75 5.50 18.50
N ASP A 109 -8.57 5.52 19.56
CA ASP A 109 -8.38 6.43 20.69
C ASP A 109 -7.03 6.16 21.39
N ARG A 110 -6.73 4.89 21.72
CA ARG A 110 -5.44 4.52 22.35
C ARG A 110 -4.24 4.87 21.47
N CYS A 111 -4.34 4.57 20.15
CA CYS A 111 -3.24 4.85 19.23
C CYS A 111 -3.03 6.34 19.01
N THR A 112 -4.10 7.12 18.95
CA THR A 112 -4.05 8.59 18.80
C THR A 112 -3.44 9.22 20.05
N GLU A 113 -3.84 8.77 21.25
CA GLU A 113 -3.27 9.22 22.51
C GLU A 113 -1.76 8.90 22.59
N TYR A 114 -1.36 7.70 22.18
CA TYR A 114 0.05 7.33 22.07
C TYR A 114 0.80 8.27 21.13
N CYS A 115 0.31 8.48 19.91
CA CYS A 115 0.95 9.37 18.93
C CYS A 115 1.12 10.78 19.49
N THR A 116 0.10 11.31 20.17
CA THR A 116 0.14 12.64 20.79
C THR A 116 1.23 12.71 21.87
N ARG A 117 1.32 11.71 22.74
CA ARG A 117 2.37 11.64 23.79
C ARG A 117 3.77 11.46 23.23
N ALA A 118 3.89 10.71 22.13
CA ALA A 118 5.17 10.47 21.44
C ALA A 118 5.59 11.64 20.52
N GLY A 119 4.78 12.69 20.38
CA GLY A 119 5.05 13.81 19.47
C GLY A 119 4.93 13.45 17.99
N ILE A 120 4.24 12.36 17.68
CA ILE A 120 3.97 11.92 16.29
C ILE A 120 2.71 12.62 15.80
N ARG A 121 2.88 13.51 14.82
CA ARG A 121 1.74 14.17 14.17
C ARG A 121 1.13 13.22 13.13
N VAL A 122 -0.08 12.75 13.39
CA VAL A 122 -0.85 11.94 12.47
C VAL A 122 -1.58 12.86 11.48
N ASP A 123 -1.35 12.67 10.17
CA ASP A 123 -1.99 13.44 9.12
C ASP A 123 -3.27 12.75 8.61
N ARG A 124 -3.34 11.40 8.73
CA ARG A 124 -4.47 10.60 8.26
C ARG A 124 -4.71 9.39 9.15
N ILE A 125 -5.97 9.07 9.38
CA ILE A 125 -6.38 7.83 10.05
C ILE A 125 -7.14 6.96 9.05
N ILE A 126 -6.67 5.73 8.85
CA ILE A 126 -7.35 4.71 8.06
C ILE A 126 -7.87 3.65 9.02
N GLN A 127 -9.18 3.39 8.94
CA GLN A 127 -9.88 2.47 9.81
C GLN A 127 -10.59 1.42 8.97
N GLU A 128 -10.51 0.16 9.37
CA GLU A 128 -11.30 -0.89 8.72
C GLU A 128 -11.74 -1.99 9.68
N ILE A 129 -12.84 -2.63 9.34
CA ILE A 129 -13.26 -3.88 9.92
C ILE A 129 -13.05 -4.95 8.85
N GLY A 130 -12.17 -5.91 9.12
CA GLY A 130 -11.80 -6.90 8.11
C GLY A 130 -11.00 -8.07 8.67
N LYS A 131 -10.93 -9.14 7.89
CA LYS A 131 -10.20 -10.36 8.23
C LYS A 131 -8.69 -10.08 8.24
N GLY A 132 -7.96 -10.64 9.22
CA GLY A 132 -6.50 -10.45 9.33
C GLY A 132 -5.69 -11.35 8.38
N HIS A 133 -6.25 -12.49 7.98
CA HIS A 133 -5.58 -13.53 7.19
C HIS A 133 -5.59 -13.27 5.67
N THR A 134 -6.28 -12.25 5.20
CA THR A 134 -6.32 -11.85 3.79
C THR A 134 -6.18 -10.35 3.65
N ILE A 135 -5.64 -9.90 2.53
CA ILE A 135 -5.68 -8.50 2.10
C ILE A 135 -6.78 -8.28 1.06
N GLN A 136 -7.27 -9.33 0.42
CA GLN A 136 -8.31 -9.22 -0.59
C GLN A 136 -9.63 -8.70 0.01
N GLY A 137 -10.21 -7.68 -0.61
CA GLY A 137 -11.47 -7.07 -0.17
C GLY A 137 -11.34 -6.16 1.06
N ARG A 138 -10.12 -5.78 1.45
CA ARG A 138 -9.84 -4.86 2.56
C ARG A 138 -9.62 -3.45 2.03
N SER A 139 -10.65 -2.64 2.05
CA SER A 139 -10.63 -1.27 1.51
C SER A 139 -9.62 -0.35 2.21
N GLY A 140 -9.35 -0.57 3.51
CA GLY A 140 -8.35 0.21 4.24
C GLY A 140 -6.93 -0.11 3.80
N ILE A 141 -6.61 -1.38 3.59
CA ILE A 141 -5.31 -1.80 3.05
C ILE A 141 -5.15 -1.32 1.61
N ASP A 142 -6.18 -1.40 0.77
CA ASP A 142 -6.13 -0.92 -0.62
C ASP A 142 -5.85 0.58 -0.66
N GLN A 143 -6.52 1.37 0.19
CA GLN A 143 -6.27 2.80 0.33
C GLN A 143 -4.85 3.09 0.80
N LEU A 144 -4.34 2.33 1.79
CA LEU A 144 -2.99 2.48 2.30
C LEU A 144 -1.94 2.21 1.23
N LEU A 145 -2.10 1.09 0.49
CA LEU A 145 -1.19 0.71 -0.59
C LEU A 145 -1.19 1.74 -1.73
N ASP A 146 -2.36 2.28 -2.12
CA ASP A 146 -2.44 3.35 -3.13
C ASP A 146 -1.65 4.59 -2.69
N LEU A 147 -1.75 5.00 -1.43
CA LEU A 147 -0.98 6.11 -0.88
C LEU A 147 0.54 5.83 -0.89
N VAL A 148 0.95 4.60 -0.58
CA VAL A 148 2.36 4.18 -0.61
C VAL A 148 2.89 4.18 -2.05
N PHE A 149 2.15 3.61 -2.99
CA PHE A 149 2.50 3.63 -4.42
C PHE A 149 2.66 5.04 -4.97
N ARG A 150 1.78 5.97 -4.54
CA ARG A 150 1.87 7.39 -4.90
C ARG A 150 2.96 8.14 -4.13
N LYS A 151 3.78 7.46 -3.33
CA LYS A 151 4.82 8.06 -2.48
C LYS A 151 4.30 9.18 -1.56
N ARG A 152 3.05 9.05 -1.12
CA ARG A 152 2.37 10.01 -0.25
C ARG A 152 2.58 9.72 1.25
N VAL A 153 3.18 8.59 1.61
CA VAL A 153 3.37 8.16 3.00
C VAL A 153 4.85 8.18 3.36
N SER A 154 5.18 8.75 4.52
CA SER A 154 6.50 8.68 5.12
C SER A 154 6.57 7.62 6.22
N MET A 155 5.49 7.51 7.00
CA MET A 155 5.40 6.62 8.14
C MET A 155 3.99 6.04 8.26
N ILE A 156 3.91 4.77 8.59
CA ILE A 156 2.66 4.11 8.99
C ILE A 156 2.79 3.75 10.46
N VAL A 157 1.81 4.16 11.25
CA VAL A 157 1.71 3.82 12.67
C VAL A 157 0.65 2.74 12.83
N VAL A 158 0.99 1.66 13.52
CA VAL A 158 0.07 0.55 13.84
C VAL A 158 0.16 0.18 15.31
N GLU A 159 -0.92 -0.30 15.89
CA GLU A 159 -0.93 -0.80 17.26
C GLU A 159 0.02 -2.01 17.42
N CYS A 160 -0.07 -2.97 16.50
CA CYS A 160 0.83 -4.12 16.37
C CYS A 160 0.93 -4.55 14.90
N PRO A 161 1.96 -5.31 14.48
CA PRO A 161 2.17 -5.70 13.09
C PRO A 161 0.99 -6.44 12.49
N ASP A 162 0.28 -7.18 13.31
CA ASP A 162 -0.90 -8.00 12.99
C ASP A 162 -2.10 -7.19 12.47
N ARG A 163 -2.11 -5.88 12.73
CA ARG A 163 -3.16 -4.99 12.20
C ARG A 163 -3.04 -4.84 10.68
N LEU A 164 -1.83 -4.87 10.14
CA LEU A 164 -1.62 -4.85 8.70
C LEU A 164 -2.03 -6.18 8.06
N ALA A 165 -1.36 -7.27 8.44
CA ALA A 165 -1.69 -8.60 7.96
C ALA A 165 -1.10 -9.69 8.86
N ARG A 166 -1.65 -10.89 8.78
CA ARG A 166 -1.24 -12.10 9.53
C ARG A 166 -0.56 -13.13 8.63
N TRP A 167 -0.01 -14.19 9.22
CA TRP A 167 0.42 -15.41 8.53
C TRP A 167 1.49 -15.20 7.46
N GLY A 168 2.55 -14.44 7.78
CA GLY A 168 3.66 -14.16 6.85
C GLY A 168 3.40 -13.04 5.86
N MET A 169 2.16 -12.63 5.63
CA MET A 169 1.86 -11.45 4.81
C MET A 169 2.37 -10.16 5.44
N GLY A 170 2.47 -10.12 6.78
CA GLY A 170 3.05 -8.97 7.51
C GLY A 170 4.48 -8.68 7.09
N GLU A 171 5.33 -9.71 7.03
CA GLU A 171 6.74 -9.59 6.61
C GLU A 171 6.87 -9.13 5.16
N ILE A 172 6.00 -9.61 4.28
CA ILE A 172 5.97 -9.18 2.88
C ILE A 172 5.60 -7.69 2.77
N LEU A 173 4.57 -7.27 3.51
CA LEU A 173 4.16 -5.87 3.55
C LEU A 173 5.24 -4.98 4.16
N GLU A 174 5.91 -5.40 5.23
CA GLU A 174 7.01 -4.64 5.84
C GLU A 174 8.16 -4.44 4.85
N ARG A 175 8.58 -5.48 4.12
CA ARG A 175 9.58 -5.37 3.06
C ARG A 175 9.13 -4.44 1.93
N PHE A 176 7.86 -4.53 1.54
CA PHE A 176 7.27 -3.66 0.54
C PHE A 176 7.31 -2.19 0.98
N LEU A 177 6.93 -1.89 2.25
CA LEU A 177 6.99 -0.55 2.81
C LEU A 177 8.42 -0.02 2.85
N THR A 178 9.38 -0.84 3.31
CA THR A 178 10.80 -0.50 3.33
C THR A 178 11.30 -0.16 1.93
N TRP A 179 10.93 -0.93 0.93
CA TRP A 179 11.28 -0.69 -0.48
C TRP A 179 10.76 0.65 -1.01
N HIS A 180 9.59 1.10 -0.52
CA HIS A 180 9.01 2.40 -0.88
C HIS A 180 9.50 3.55 0.01
N GLY A 181 10.44 3.29 0.93
CA GLY A 181 10.97 4.27 1.87
C GLY A 181 9.91 4.77 2.84
N VAL A 182 9.03 3.86 3.29
CA VAL A 182 8.00 4.10 4.30
C VAL A 182 8.42 3.42 5.59
N GLU A 183 8.47 4.18 6.68
CA GLU A 183 8.75 3.68 8.03
C GLU A 183 7.50 3.01 8.61
N LEU A 184 7.66 1.84 9.22
CA LEU A 184 6.62 1.18 10.01
C LEU A 184 6.89 1.40 11.49
N HIS A 185 6.05 2.21 12.15
CA HIS A 185 6.10 2.44 13.58
C HIS A 185 5.08 1.56 14.30
N VAL A 186 5.58 0.66 15.14
CA VAL A 186 4.75 -0.29 15.91
C VAL A 186 4.68 0.18 17.36
N ILE A 187 3.46 0.47 17.84
CA ILE A 187 3.23 0.97 19.21
C ILE A 187 3.54 -0.12 20.23
N ASN A 188 3.03 -1.33 20.03
CA ASN A 188 3.20 -2.47 20.92
C ASN A 188 3.84 -3.66 20.19
N PRO A 189 5.17 -3.72 20.05
CA PRO A 189 5.84 -4.84 19.39
C PRO A 189 5.69 -6.16 20.16
N GLY A 190 5.45 -6.09 21.47
CA GLY A 190 5.28 -7.23 22.38
C GLY A 190 3.83 -7.53 22.76
N TRP A 191 2.86 -7.21 21.88
CA TRP A 191 1.43 -7.45 22.14
C TRP A 191 1.16 -8.84 22.73
N SER A 192 0.42 -8.91 23.83
CA SER A 192 0.20 -10.17 24.52
C SER A 192 -0.68 -11.12 23.71
N ARG A 193 -0.23 -12.37 23.61
CA ARG A 193 -0.97 -13.45 22.91
C ARG A 193 -2.40 -13.66 23.43
N ALA A 194 -2.77 -13.14 24.60
CA ALA A 194 -4.08 -13.34 25.21
C ALA A 194 -5.19 -12.53 24.51
N GLU A 195 -4.96 -11.24 24.24
CA GLU A 195 -5.91 -10.38 23.50
C GLU A 195 -6.05 -10.81 22.04
N PHE A 196 -5.01 -11.46 21.55
CA PHE A 196 -4.90 -11.99 20.21
C PHE A 196 -5.67 -13.29 19.98
N ARG A 197 -5.86 -14.07 21.04
CA ARG A 197 -6.37 -15.43 20.95
C ARG A 197 -7.76 -15.51 20.34
N GLU A 198 -8.65 -14.59 20.69
CA GLU A 198 -10.04 -14.61 20.19
C GLU A 198 -10.10 -14.19 18.71
N GLU A 199 -9.37 -13.14 18.31
CA GLU A 199 -9.30 -12.74 16.90
C GLU A 199 -8.67 -13.82 16.00
N VAL A 200 -7.66 -14.55 16.51
CA VAL A 200 -7.03 -15.66 15.79
C VAL A 200 -7.98 -16.84 15.64
N LYS A 201 -8.77 -17.16 16.68
CA LYS A 201 -9.80 -18.22 16.60
C LYS A 201 -10.84 -17.89 15.53
N GLU A 202 -11.27 -16.63 15.46
CA GLU A 202 -12.22 -16.16 14.46
C GLU A 202 -11.67 -16.28 13.03
N ASP A 203 -10.42 -15.86 12.82
CA ASP A 203 -9.75 -16.01 11.53
C ASP A 203 -9.60 -17.47 11.13
N LEU A 204 -9.21 -18.35 12.07
CA LEU A 204 -9.12 -19.80 11.83
C LEU A 204 -10.48 -20.41 11.48
N ALA A 205 -11.54 -20.02 12.20
CA ALA A 205 -12.90 -20.48 11.90
C ALA A 205 -13.32 -20.04 10.49
N GLY A 206 -13.00 -18.80 10.10
CA GLY A 206 -13.24 -18.29 8.76
C GLY A 206 -12.49 -19.07 7.66
N ILE A 207 -11.21 -19.36 7.88
CA ILE A 207 -10.40 -20.17 6.95
C ILE A 207 -10.97 -21.57 6.82
N LEU A 208 -11.33 -22.22 7.94
CA LEU A 208 -11.93 -23.54 7.94
C LEU A 208 -13.26 -23.58 7.19
N TYR A 209 -14.09 -22.54 7.37
CA TYR A 209 -15.35 -22.42 6.64
C TYR A 209 -15.13 -22.28 5.12
N GLU A 210 -14.18 -21.43 4.71
CA GLU A 210 -13.84 -21.27 3.30
C GLU A 210 -13.26 -22.56 2.71
N ALA A 211 -12.41 -23.27 3.46
CA ALA A 211 -11.85 -24.55 3.03
C ALA A 211 -12.95 -25.60 2.84
N LYS A 212 -13.90 -25.74 3.77
CA LYS A 212 -15.04 -26.65 3.65
C LYS A 212 -15.88 -26.34 2.41
N ARG A 213 -16.16 -25.06 2.16
CA ARG A 213 -16.91 -24.63 0.97
C ARG A 213 -16.19 -25.01 -0.33
N LEU A 214 -14.87 -24.87 -0.39
CA LEU A 214 -14.07 -25.25 -1.55
C LEU A 214 -14.02 -26.77 -1.77
N LEU A 215 -14.07 -27.53 -0.69
CA LEU A 215 -14.09 -28.99 -0.72
C LEU A 215 -15.49 -29.59 -0.94
N GLY A 216 -16.54 -28.76 -0.97
CA GLY A 216 -17.92 -29.21 -1.14
C GLY A 216 -18.52 -29.87 0.10
N GLU A 217 -17.93 -29.60 1.28
CA GLU A 217 -18.34 -30.18 2.58
C GLU A 217 -19.24 -29.24 3.41
N ALA A 218 -19.72 -28.15 2.81
CA ALA A 218 -20.56 -27.14 3.48
C ALA A 218 -22.05 -27.31 3.16
#